data_93259b09707389e41746f629f07439ff
#
_entry.id   93259b09707389e41746f629f07439ff
#
_cell.length_a   1.000
_cell.length_b   1.000
_cell.length_c   1.000
_cell.angle_alpha   90.00
_cell.angle_beta   90.00
_cell.angle_gamma   90.00
#
_symmetry.space_group_name_H-M   'P 1'
#
loop_
_entity.id
_entity.type
_entity.pdbx_description
1 polymer ?
#
loop_
_entity_poly.entity_id
_entity_poly.type
_entity_poly.pdbx_seq_one_letter_code
_entity_poly.pdbx_strand_id
1 'polypeptide(L)'
;MELDKQTIKKIIGLISFAILLSWGLKNTEFIKRLIALALGLLQPFLIGGVIAFVVNVPMRALENTCFIKPYQKRLAAQATAKPTGKGAAKAPDKVPFWYRAKRPLSLILSLLLVLGVIGVGTLIVVPETVSSFSSIVNNLRNFPLMLNQWAQELMDWMPQAAVWLEELNLNLDLTSIDWREIITQVVNFLQNGAGNVLNTTFTVASGIFNGIVTGFLAIVFSFYLLMNKEKLGSQTKQLLYALLKEPHADYLVRVGQMTNRTFSKFLSGQCVEAVILATLFFVSMSILRFPYAMIISTLIAFTALIPIFGAFIGCVIGAFLILLVDPVRAFWFVVLFLFLQQFEGNIIYPRVVGSSVGLPSMWVLVAVTLGGSMMGVLGMLVYIPMFSVLYRLIREAVSDRLKTKQVPVEKFRS
;
A
#
# COMPACT_ATOMS: atom_id res chain seq x y z
N MET A 1 24.44 -37.42 -45.16
CA MET A 1 23.83 -37.13 -43.84
C MET A 1 22.66 -36.22 -44.09
N GLU A 2 21.46 -36.81 -44.30
CA GLU A 2 20.26 -36.00 -44.55
C GLU A 2 19.76 -35.47 -43.21
N LEU A 3 19.85 -34.17 -43.05
CA LEU A 3 19.31 -33.48 -41.90
C LEU A 3 17.79 -33.51 -41.96
N ASP A 4 17.14 -34.21 -41.01
CA ASP A 4 15.71 -34.25 -40.87
C ASP A 4 15.10 -32.83 -40.76
N LYS A 5 13.97 -32.58 -41.44
CA LYS A 5 13.26 -31.27 -41.44
C LYS A 5 13.01 -30.71 -40.02
N GLN A 6 12.83 -31.61 -39.03
CA GLN A 6 12.67 -31.20 -37.64
C GLN A 6 13.98 -30.67 -37.03
N THR A 7 15.13 -31.28 -37.38
CA THR A 7 16.46 -30.87 -36.95
C THR A 7 16.83 -29.53 -37.55
N ILE A 8 16.52 -29.31 -38.83
CA ILE A 8 16.75 -27.99 -39.52
C ILE A 8 15.93 -26.90 -38.85
N LYS A 9 14.64 -27.13 -38.53
CA LYS A 9 13.81 -26.15 -37.80
C LYS A 9 14.36 -25.80 -36.42
N LYS A 10 14.88 -26.79 -35.68
CA LYS A 10 15.51 -26.56 -34.37
C LYS A 10 16.80 -25.77 -34.49
N ILE A 11 17.65 -26.05 -35.48
CA ILE A 11 18.91 -25.33 -35.73
C ILE A 11 18.61 -23.88 -36.15
N ILE A 12 17.66 -23.65 -37.06
CA ILE A 12 17.23 -22.29 -37.45
C ILE A 12 16.68 -21.54 -36.24
N GLY A 13 15.87 -22.17 -35.42
CA GLY A 13 15.34 -21.57 -34.17
C GLY A 13 16.46 -21.17 -33.19
N LEU A 14 17.48 -22.03 -33.03
CA LEU A 14 18.60 -21.77 -32.12
C LEU A 14 19.51 -20.66 -32.66
N ILE A 15 19.78 -20.63 -33.96
CA ILE A 15 20.54 -19.56 -34.61
C ILE A 15 19.79 -18.24 -34.52
N SER A 16 18.50 -18.23 -34.85
CA SER A 16 17.64 -17.03 -34.73
C SER A 16 17.60 -16.50 -33.31
N PHE A 17 17.48 -17.39 -32.30
CA PHE A 17 17.55 -17.02 -30.89
C PHE A 17 18.91 -16.43 -30.51
N ALA A 18 20.02 -17.05 -30.93
CA ALA A 18 21.35 -16.54 -30.66
C ALA A 18 21.59 -15.15 -31.28
N ILE A 19 21.11 -14.93 -32.52
CA ILE A 19 21.21 -13.65 -33.21
C ILE A 19 20.38 -12.58 -32.48
N LEU A 20 19.14 -12.89 -32.12
CA LEU A 20 18.26 -11.98 -31.35
C LEU A 20 18.84 -11.64 -30.01
N LEU A 21 19.41 -12.62 -29.31
CA LEU A 21 20.03 -12.44 -27.99
C LEU A 21 21.29 -11.57 -28.10
N SER A 22 22.15 -11.85 -29.09
CA SER A 22 23.36 -11.07 -29.36
C SER A 22 23.01 -9.63 -29.74
N TRP A 23 22.00 -9.44 -30.62
CA TRP A 23 21.51 -8.11 -31.01
C TRP A 23 20.93 -7.37 -29.79
N GLY A 24 20.14 -8.04 -28.96
CA GLY A 24 19.56 -7.48 -27.76
C GLY A 24 20.60 -7.04 -26.73
N LEU A 25 21.62 -7.87 -26.49
CA LEU A 25 22.74 -7.52 -25.61
C LEU A 25 23.57 -6.34 -26.13
N LYS A 26 23.71 -6.21 -27.46
CA LYS A 26 24.44 -5.10 -28.11
C LYS A 26 23.62 -3.80 -28.08
N ASN A 27 22.31 -3.87 -28.14
CA ASN A 27 21.40 -2.73 -28.19
C ASN A 27 20.57 -2.57 -26.90
N THR A 28 21.21 -2.67 -25.74
CA THR A 28 20.56 -2.60 -24.42
C THR A 28 19.74 -1.31 -24.23
N GLU A 29 20.23 -0.17 -24.74
CA GLU A 29 19.55 1.11 -24.66
C GLU A 29 18.24 1.13 -25.46
N PHE A 30 18.21 0.51 -26.64
CA PHE A 30 16.99 0.37 -27.44
C PHE A 30 15.96 -0.50 -26.71
N ILE A 31 16.40 -1.63 -26.13
CA ILE A 31 15.52 -2.52 -25.35
C ILE A 31 14.99 -1.80 -24.11
N LYS A 32 15.83 -1.07 -23.37
CA LYS A 32 15.40 -0.25 -22.24
C LYS A 32 14.33 0.77 -22.64
N ARG A 33 14.54 1.49 -23.76
CA ARG A 33 13.55 2.45 -24.28
C ARG A 33 12.24 1.76 -24.67
N LEU A 34 12.31 0.61 -25.32
CA LEU A 34 11.12 -0.16 -25.70
C LEU A 34 10.34 -0.64 -24.48
N ILE A 35 11.04 -1.17 -23.47
CA ILE A 35 10.43 -1.59 -22.21
C ILE A 35 9.83 -0.39 -21.46
N ALA A 36 10.56 0.72 -21.38
CA ALA A 36 10.07 1.94 -20.74
C ALA A 36 8.81 2.47 -21.43
N LEU A 37 8.77 2.47 -22.76
CA LEU A 37 7.60 2.85 -23.53
C LEU A 37 6.42 1.92 -23.28
N ALA A 38 6.65 0.59 -23.30
CA ALA A 38 5.62 -0.40 -23.01
C ALA A 38 5.07 -0.26 -21.58
N LEU A 39 5.96 -0.07 -20.59
CA LEU A 39 5.55 0.17 -19.20
C LEU A 39 4.81 1.48 -19.05
N GLY A 40 5.23 2.54 -19.74
CA GLY A 40 4.54 3.84 -19.78
C GLY A 40 3.10 3.72 -20.30
N LEU A 41 2.92 2.99 -21.40
CA LEU A 41 1.58 2.72 -21.97
C LEU A 41 0.71 1.86 -21.04
N LEU A 42 1.30 0.97 -20.26
CA LEU A 42 0.58 0.11 -19.30
C LEU A 42 0.31 0.81 -17.97
N GLN A 43 1.00 1.90 -17.67
CA GLN A 43 0.92 2.61 -16.39
C GLN A 43 -0.52 2.94 -15.94
N PRO A 44 -1.42 3.55 -16.77
CA PRO A 44 -2.79 3.85 -16.34
C PRO A 44 -3.59 2.59 -16.04
N PHE A 45 -3.34 1.48 -16.74
CA PHE A 45 -4.02 0.21 -16.49
C PHE A 45 -3.54 -0.46 -15.20
N LEU A 46 -2.24 -0.38 -14.90
CA LEU A 46 -1.68 -0.88 -13.64
C LEU A 46 -2.22 -0.08 -12.45
N ILE A 47 -2.20 1.25 -12.54
CA ILE A 47 -2.78 2.14 -11.52
C ILE A 47 -4.28 1.86 -11.36
N GLY A 48 -5.02 1.75 -12.46
CA GLY A 48 -6.44 1.43 -12.45
C GLY A 48 -6.74 0.07 -11.83
N GLY A 49 -5.87 -0.91 -12.04
CA GLY A 49 -5.93 -2.22 -11.38
C GLY A 49 -5.78 -2.11 -9.85
N VAL A 50 -4.81 -1.31 -9.39
CA VAL A 50 -4.61 -1.04 -7.95
C VAL A 50 -5.82 -0.31 -7.36
N ILE A 51 -6.32 0.74 -8.04
CA ILE A 51 -7.54 1.46 -7.62
C ILE A 51 -8.73 0.50 -7.54
N ALA A 52 -8.92 -0.36 -8.56
CA ALA A 52 -9.98 -1.36 -8.55
C ALA A 52 -9.87 -2.32 -7.36
N PHE A 53 -8.66 -2.73 -6.99
CA PHE A 53 -8.43 -3.56 -5.79
C PHE A 53 -8.85 -2.85 -4.51
N VAL A 54 -8.42 -1.60 -4.33
CA VAL A 54 -8.76 -0.79 -3.14
C VAL A 54 -10.27 -0.54 -3.06
N VAL A 55 -10.88 -0.07 -4.16
CA VAL A 55 -12.32 0.23 -4.23
C VAL A 55 -13.19 -1.05 -4.11
N ASN A 56 -12.68 -2.20 -4.52
CA ASN A 56 -13.41 -3.48 -4.39
C ASN A 56 -13.67 -3.88 -2.93
N VAL A 57 -12.88 -3.38 -1.98
CA VAL A 57 -13.05 -3.66 -0.55
C VAL A 57 -14.35 -3.06 -0.01
N PRO A 58 -14.53 -1.72 -0.01
CA PRO A 58 -15.79 -1.12 0.42
C PRO A 58 -16.95 -1.52 -0.48
N MET A 59 -16.73 -1.72 -1.78
CA MET A 59 -17.75 -2.20 -2.72
C MET A 59 -18.34 -3.54 -2.28
N ARG A 60 -17.50 -4.54 -1.94
CA ARG A 60 -17.97 -5.84 -1.45
C ARG A 60 -18.69 -5.73 -0.10
N ALA A 61 -18.21 -4.89 0.80
CA ALA A 61 -18.86 -4.65 2.09
C ALA A 61 -20.26 -4.06 1.89
N LEU A 62 -20.40 -3.05 1.04
CA LEU A 62 -21.67 -2.42 0.69
C LEU A 62 -22.59 -3.40 -0.05
N GLU A 63 -22.08 -4.14 -1.04
CA GLU A 63 -22.84 -5.14 -1.79
C GLU A 63 -23.44 -6.19 -0.85
N ASN A 64 -22.63 -6.72 0.09
CA ASN A 64 -23.08 -7.72 1.04
C ASN A 64 -24.08 -7.17 2.06
N THR A 65 -23.80 -5.99 2.63
CA THR A 65 -24.59 -5.44 3.72
C THR A 65 -25.88 -4.80 3.24
N CYS A 66 -25.82 -4.02 2.15
CA CYS A 66 -26.97 -3.25 1.67
C CYS A 66 -27.86 -4.03 0.69
N PHE A 67 -27.31 -5.01 -0.04
CA PHE A 67 -28.07 -5.68 -1.11
C PHE A 67 -28.27 -7.17 -0.89
N ILE A 68 -27.20 -7.94 -0.57
CA ILE A 68 -27.29 -9.40 -0.51
C ILE A 68 -28.00 -9.86 0.76
N LYS A 69 -27.56 -9.42 1.94
CA LYS A 69 -28.18 -9.81 3.22
C LYS A 69 -29.67 -9.46 3.32
N PRO A 70 -30.14 -8.24 2.96
CA PRO A 70 -31.56 -7.91 2.98
C PRO A 70 -32.38 -8.75 2.00
N TYR A 71 -31.83 -9.07 0.83
CA TYR A 71 -32.53 -9.93 -0.16
C TYR A 71 -32.63 -11.38 0.33
N GLN A 72 -31.56 -11.95 0.88
CA GLN A 72 -31.59 -13.28 1.47
C GLN A 72 -32.56 -13.38 2.66
N LYS A 73 -32.62 -12.34 3.51
CA LYS A 73 -33.56 -12.27 4.62
C LYS A 73 -35.02 -12.23 4.13
N ARG A 74 -35.30 -11.54 3.03
CA ARG A 74 -36.64 -11.54 2.42
C ARG A 74 -37.00 -12.89 1.83
N LEU A 75 -36.08 -13.57 1.12
CA LEU A 75 -36.29 -14.90 0.59
C LEU A 75 -36.55 -15.93 1.73
N ALA A 76 -35.78 -15.87 2.79
CA ALA A 76 -35.97 -16.73 3.97
C ALA A 76 -37.33 -16.50 4.65
N ALA A 77 -37.76 -15.23 4.78
CA ALA A 77 -39.07 -14.88 5.33
C ALA A 77 -40.22 -15.37 4.43
N GLN A 78 -40.06 -15.35 3.10
CA GLN A 78 -41.05 -15.89 2.16
C GLN A 78 -41.11 -17.43 2.19
N ALA A 79 -39.98 -18.11 2.40
CA ALA A 79 -39.90 -19.55 2.52
C ALA A 79 -40.50 -20.06 3.85
N THR A 80 -40.51 -19.28 4.91
CA THR A 80 -41.08 -19.62 6.23
C THR A 80 -42.57 -19.27 6.34
N ALA A 81 -43.12 -18.44 5.44
CA ALA A 81 -44.54 -18.17 5.39
C ALA A 81 -45.28 -19.39 4.89
N LYS A 82 -46.04 -20.12 5.78
CA LYS A 82 -46.88 -21.24 5.46
C LYS A 82 -47.88 -20.87 4.34
N PRO A 83 -48.07 -21.71 3.32
CA PRO A 83 -49.07 -21.46 2.29
C PRO A 83 -50.49 -21.64 2.93
N THR A 84 -51.08 -20.56 3.36
CA THR A 84 -52.50 -20.52 3.72
C THR A 84 -53.27 -20.23 2.43
N GLY A 85 -53.74 -21.26 1.73
CA GLY A 85 -54.68 -21.12 0.62
C GLY A 85 -54.29 -21.91 -0.64
N LYS A 86 -55.28 -22.59 -1.22
CA LYS A 86 -55.20 -23.30 -2.52
C LYS A 86 -54.87 -22.28 -3.64
N GLY A 87 -53.64 -22.07 -3.95
CA GLY A 87 -53.17 -21.29 -5.06
C GLY A 87 -51.74 -21.66 -5.36
N ALA A 88 -51.47 -22.10 -6.56
CA ALA A 88 -50.20 -22.54 -7.11
C ALA A 88 -49.03 -21.70 -6.56
N ALA A 89 -47.92 -22.35 -6.22
CA ALA A 89 -46.66 -21.73 -5.88
C ALA A 89 -46.35 -20.62 -6.91
N LYS A 90 -46.59 -19.36 -6.54
CA LYS A 90 -46.18 -18.20 -7.36
C LYS A 90 -44.70 -18.32 -7.59
N ALA A 91 -44.33 -18.40 -8.85
CA ALA A 91 -42.95 -18.27 -9.28
C ALA A 91 -42.30 -17.11 -8.56
N PRO A 92 -41.00 -17.18 -8.19
CA PRO A 92 -40.31 -16.15 -7.43
C PRO A 92 -40.58 -14.81 -8.10
N ASP A 93 -41.11 -13.83 -7.32
CA ASP A 93 -41.35 -12.49 -7.78
C ASP A 93 -40.14 -11.96 -8.54
N LYS A 94 -40.39 -11.26 -9.66
CA LYS A 94 -39.33 -10.70 -10.52
C LYS A 94 -38.28 -10.05 -9.64
N VAL A 95 -37.04 -10.46 -9.82
CA VAL A 95 -35.88 -9.93 -9.07
C VAL A 95 -35.98 -8.41 -9.05
N PRO A 96 -36.09 -7.75 -7.89
CA PRO A 96 -36.33 -6.32 -7.79
C PRO A 96 -35.22 -5.53 -8.48
N PHE A 97 -35.58 -4.41 -9.09
CA PHE A 97 -34.64 -3.56 -9.85
C PHE A 97 -33.41 -3.16 -9.05
N TRP A 98 -33.56 -2.85 -7.77
CA TRP A 98 -32.45 -2.50 -6.87
C TRP A 98 -31.45 -3.65 -6.69
N TYR A 99 -31.88 -4.92 -6.76
CA TYR A 99 -30.99 -6.07 -6.71
C TYR A 99 -30.26 -6.31 -8.04
N ARG A 100 -30.89 -5.98 -9.18
CA ARG A 100 -30.24 -5.99 -10.50
C ARG A 100 -29.18 -4.91 -10.61
N ALA A 101 -29.45 -3.72 -10.03
CA ALA A 101 -28.53 -2.58 -10.01
C ALA A 101 -27.53 -2.60 -8.85
N LYS A 102 -27.45 -3.70 -8.06
CA LYS A 102 -26.58 -3.80 -6.88
C LYS A 102 -25.12 -3.45 -7.14
N ARG A 103 -24.59 -3.85 -8.31
CA ARG A 103 -23.19 -3.62 -8.67
C ARG A 103 -22.90 -2.17 -9.04
N PRO A 104 -23.57 -1.54 -10.01
CA PRO A 104 -23.29 -0.18 -10.33
C PRO A 104 -23.57 0.75 -9.13
N LEU A 105 -24.60 0.47 -8.33
CA LEU A 105 -24.90 1.25 -7.14
C LEU A 105 -23.82 1.08 -6.04
N SER A 106 -23.42 -0.14 -5.74
CA SER A 106 -22.36 -0.37 -4.74
C SER A 106 -21.00 0.17 -5.19
N LEU A 107 -20.72 0.16 -6.50
CA LEU A 107 -19.50 0.73 -7.06
C LEU A 107 -19.51 2.26 -6.97
N ILE A 108 -20.57 2.91 -7.40
CA ILE A 108 -20.72 4.36 -7.31
C ILE A 108 -20.63 4.79 -5.83
N LEU A 109 -21.36 4.11 -4.94
CA LEU A 109 -21.37 4.44 -3.52
C LEU A 109 -19.98 4.21 -2.88
N SER A 110 -19.26 3.15 -3.27
CA SER A 110 -17.89 2.90 -2.78
C SER A 110 -16.90 3.93 -3.31
N LEU A 111 -17.05 4.34 -4.58
CA LEU A 111 -16.22 5.39 -5.17
C LEU A 111 -16.48 6.74 -4.48
N LEU A 112 -17.74 7.08 -4.27
CA LEU A 112 -18.13 8.29 -3.52
C LEU A 112 -17.62 8.25 -2.08
N LEU A 113 -17.67 7.08 -1.43
CA LEU A 113 -17.13 6.91 -0.08
C LEU A 113 -15.62 7.13 -0.07
N VAL A 114 -14.88 6.50 -0.97
CA VAL A 114 -13.41 6.65 -1.05
C VAL A 114 -13.02 8.09 -1.39
N LEU A 115 -13.67 8.68 -2.40
CA LEU A 115 -13.46 10.10 -2.76
C LEU A 115 -13.90 11.05 -1.64
N GLY A 116 -14.98 10.72 -0.93
CA GLY A 116 -15.45 11.46 0.23
C GLY A 116 -14.45 11.44 1.38
N VAL A 117 -13.91 10.28 1.72
CA VAL A 117 -12.86 10.14 2.75
C VAL A 117 -11.60 10.92 2.36
N ILE A 118 -11.15 10.78 1.11
CA ILE A 118 -10.00 11.55 0.60
C ILE A 118 -10.31 13.05 0.59
N GLY A 119 -11.49 13.44 0.10
CA GLY A 119 -11.91 14.84 0.03
C GLY A 119 -12.03 15.50 1.40
N VAL A 120 -12.72 14.84 2.35
CA VAL A 120 -12.82 15.33 3.74
C VAL A 120 -11.44 15.38 4.39
N GLY A 121 -10.62 14.33 4.22
CA GLY A 121 -9.24 14.33 4.71
C GLY A 121 -8.44 15.50 4.15
N THR A 122 -8.53 15.75 2.85
CA THR A 122 -7.85 16.88 2.19
C THR A 122 -8.36 18.23 2.70
N LEU A 123 -9.69 18.40 2.82
CA LEU A 123 -10.28 19.65 3.31
C LEU A 123 -9.92 19.98 4.75
N ILE A 124 -9.68 18.97 5.59
CA ILE A 124 -9.30 19.17 6.98
C ILE A 124 -7.77 19.33 7.08
N VAL A 125 -7.01 18.45 6.42
CA VAL A 125 -5.54 18.40 6.55
C VAL A 125 -4.86 19.56 5.84
N VAL A 126 -5.31 19.95 4.64
CA VAL A 126 -4.62 20.99 3.85
C VAL A 126 -4.61 22.36 4.56
N PRO A 127 -5.74 22.89 5.05
CA PRO A 127 -5.71 24.18 5.76
C PRO A 127 -4.85 24.15 7.02
N GLU A 128 -4.95 23.09 7.81
CA GLU A 128 -4.13 22.88 9.00
C GLU A 128 -2.63 22.80 8.66
N THR A 129 -2.30 22.07 7.57
CA THR A 129 -0.93 21.95 7.09
C THR A 129 -0.39 23.29 6.60
N VAL A 130 -1.17 24.08 5.85
CA VAL A 130 -0.78 25.38 5.35
C VAL A 130 -0.56 26.37 6.49
N SER A 131 -1.46 26.42 7.48
CA SER A 131 -1.30 27.27 8.66
C SER A 131 -0.10 26.89 9.52
N SER A 132 0.13 25.60 9.69
CA SER A 132 1.26 25.08 10.46
C SER A 132 2.59 25.17 9.70
N PHE A 133 2.56 25.20 8.36
CA PHE A 133 3.77 25.27 7.53
C PHE A 133 4.61 26.51 7.81
N SER A 134 3.98 27.69 7.91
CA SER A 134 4.68 28.94 8.26
C SER A 134 5.31 28.87 9.66
N SER A 135 4.62 28.26 10.61
CA SER A 135 5.12 28.04 11.96
C SER A 135 6.29 27.06 11.97
N ILE A 136 6.22 25.98 11.21
CA ILE A 136 7.31 25.01 11.06
C ILE A 136 8.55 25.69 10.45
N VAL A 137 8.38 26.47 9.38
CA VAL A 137 9.49 27.18 8.73
C VAL A 137 10.13 28.20 9.68
N ASN A 138 9.32 28.95 10.44
CA ASN A 138 9.83 29.92 11.41
C ASN A 138 10.57 29.23 12.56
N ASN A 139 10.02 28.15 13.10
CA ASN A 139 10.65 27.36 14.15
C ASN A 139 11.96 26.71 13.64
N LEU A 140 11.97 26.22 12.40
CA LEU A 140 13.18 25.68 11.79
C LEU A 140 14.29 26.73 11.66
N ARG A 141 13.94 27.98 11.30
CA ARG A 141 14.92 29.10 11.24
C ARG A 141 15.50 29.45 12.61
N ASN A 142 14.70 29.33 13.66
CA ASN A 142 15.09 29.59 15.03
C ASN A 142 15.76 28.41 15.73
N PHE A 143 15.72 27.22 15.10
CA PHE A 143 16.19 25.96 15.68
C PHE A 143 17.65 26.01 16.19
N PRO A 144 18.63 26.64 15.50
CA PRO A 144 19.98 26.74 15.99
C PRO A 144 20.09 27.58 17.30
N LEU A 145 19.28 28.61 17.43
CA LEU A 145 19.23 29.43 18.66
C LEU A 145 18.63 28.61 19.80
N MET A 146 17.57 27.86 19.52
CA MET A 146 16.91 26.99 20.50
C MET A 146 17.83 25.83 20.93
N LEU A 147 18.60 25.25 20.04
CA LEU A 147 19.59 24.21 20.36
C LEU A 147 20.64 24.73 21.33
N ASN A 148 21.17 25.96 21.12
CA ASN A 148 22.13 26.55 22.02
C ASN A 148 21.52 26.82 23.40
N GLN A 149 20.28 27.29 23.45
CA GLN A 149 19.57 27.50 24.74
C GLN A 149 19.36 26.20 25.49
N TRP A 150 18.89 25.15 24.80
CA TRP A 150 18.68 23.84 25.41
C TRP A 150 19.99 23.19 25.85
N ALA A 151 21.08 23.37 25.08
CA ALA A 151 22.39 22.88 25.49
C ALA A 151 22.87 23.59 26.79
N GLN A 152 22.64 24.90 26.91
CA GLN A 152 22.94 25.63 28.12
C GLN A 152 22.07 25.21 29.32
N GLU A 153 20.75 25.10 29.12
CA GLU A 153 19.81 24.60 30.14
C GLU A 153 20.18 23.18 30.62
N LEU A 154 20.59 22.32 29.69
CA LEU A 154 21.02 20.96 30.03
C LEU A 154 22.30 20.93 30.82
N MET A 155 23.28 21.79 30.47
CA MET A 155 24.53 21.96 31.21
C MET A 155 24.31 22.53 32.62
N ASP A 156 23.37 23.45 32.76
CA ASP A 156 22.99 24.03 34.05
C ASP A 156 22.28 23.00 34.95
N TRP A 157 21.46 22.15 34.35
CA TRP A 157 20.72 21.11 35.06
C TRP A 157 21.56 19.87 35.42
N MET A 158 22.56 19.55 34.58
CA MET A 158 23.50 18.45 34.78
C MET A 158 24.95 18.87 34.55
N PRO A 159 25.58 19.53 35.54
CA PRO A 159 27.00 20.01 35.43
C PRO A 159 27.97 18.88 35.14
N GLN A 160 27.66 17.66 35.57
CA GLN A 160 28.49 16.48 35.31
C GLN A 160 28.44 16.03 33.83
N ALA A 161 27.37 16.34 33.09
CA ALA A 161 27.30 16.04 31.67
C ALA A 161 28.26 16.87 30.82
N ALA A 162 28.58 18.11 31.25
CA ALA A 162 29.57 18.94 30.61
C ALA A 162 30.97 18.32 30.70
N VAL A 163 31.35 17.77 31.87
CA VAL A 163 32.63 17.09 32.10
C VAL A 163 32.70 15.79 31.23
N TRP A 164 31.64 15.04 31.14
CA TRP A 164 31.58 13.84 30.29
C TRP A 164 31.66 14.14 28.79
N LEU A 165 31.09 15.24 28.33
CA LEU A 165 31.20 15.71 26.95
C LEU A 165 32.58 16.19 26.60
N GLU A 166 33.30 16.85 27.55
CA GLU A 166 34.72 17.18 27.41
C GLU A 166 35.63 15.96 27.40
N GLU A 167 35.40 14.96 28.28
CA GLU A 167 36.17 13.71 28.32
C GLU A 167 36.00 12.88 27.06
N LEU A 168 34.81 12.86 26.43
CA LEU A 168 34.55 12.16 25.17
C LEU A 168 35.15 12.86 23.95
N ASN A 169 35.81 14.02 24.14
CA ASN A 169 36.38 14.84 23.05
C ASN A 169 35.36 15.11 21.92
N LEU A 170 34.05 14.98 22.24
CA LEU A 170 32.94 15.40 21.39
C LEU A 170 32.87 16.93 21.51
N ASN A 171 33.78 17.62 20.83
CA ASN A 171 33.58 19.01 20.48
C ASN A 171 32.32 19.07 19.60
N LEU A 172 31.14 18.99 20.24
CA LEU A 172 29.87 19.36 19.62
C LEU A 172 29.88 20.87 19.42
N ASP A 173 30.79 21.31 18.57
CA ASP A 173 30.79 22.70 18.13
C ASP A 173 29.59 22.86 17.18
N LEU A 174 28.40 22.96 17.81
CA LEU A 174 27.16 23.23 17.11
C LEU A 174 27.22 24.55 16.33
N THR A 175 28.24 25.37 16.60
CA THR A 175 28.49 26.64 15.90
C THR A 175 29.25 26.41 14.59
N SER A 176 29.95 25.28 14.43
CA SER A 176 30.68 24.92 13.20
C SER A 176 29.76 24.35 12.11
N ILE A 177 28.56 23.92 12.46
CA ILE A 177 27.56 23.44 11.51
C ILE A 177 26.94 24.65 10.81
N ASP A 178 27.05 24.73 9.50
CA ASP A 178 26.33 25.75 8.73
C ASP A 178 24.83 25.45 8.66
N TRP A 179 24.16 25.71 9.78
CA TRP A 179 22.72 25.59 9.93
C TRP A 179 21.94 26.39 8.87
N ARG A 180 22.52 27.52 8.41
CA ARG A 180 21.90 28.34 7.36
C ARG A 180 21.81 27.57 6.06
N GLU A 181 22.86 26.86 5.69
CA GLU A 181 22.85 26.07 4.46
C GLU A 181 21.87 24.91 4.56
N ILE A 182 21.89 24.15 5.66
CA ILE A 182 20.97 23.03 5.91
C ILE A 182 19.51 23.51 5.92
N ILE A 183 19.22 24.58 6.68
CA ILE A 183 17.89 25.16 6.77
C ILE A 183 17.44 25.67 5.40
N THR A 184 18.33 26.35 4.66
CA THR A 184 18.04 26.86 3.32
C THR A 184 17.75 25.71 2.35
N GLN A 185 18.51 24.62 2.41
CA GLN A 185 18.24 23.41 1.60
C GLN A 185 16.90 22.77 1.97
N VAL A 186 16.59 22.62 3.27
CA VAL A 186 15.31 22.04 3.72
C VAL A 186 14.14 22.97 3.38
N VAL A 187 14.28 24.28 3.62
CA VAL A 187 13.24 25.27 3.26
C VAL A 187 13.06 25.33 1.74
N ASN A 188 14.14 25.33 0.97
CA ASN A 188 14.08 25.27 -0.49
C ASN A 188 13.48 23.95 -0.98
N PHE A 189 13.79 22.81 -0.36
CA PHE A 189 13.15 21.53 -0.66
C PHE A 189 11.65 21.57 -0.34
N LEU A 190 11.26 22.10 0.81
CA LEU A 190 9.85 22.23 1.19
C LEU A 190 9.12 23.27 0.33
N GLN A 191 9.73 24.41 0.05
CA GLN A 191 9.14 25.46 -0.80
C GLN A 191 9.18 25.06 -2.28
N ASN A 192 10.26 24.46 -2.76
CA ASN A 192 10.40 24.02 -4.14
C ASN A 192 9.69 22.70 -4.37
N GLY A 193 9.59 21.80 -3.40
CA GLY A 193 8.72 20.62 -3.44
C GLY A 193 7.25 21.01 -3.51
N ALA A 194 6.83 22.05 -2.81
CA ALA A 194 5.47 22.60 -2.86
C ALA A 194 5.30 23.72 -3.90
N GLY A 195 6.34 24.50 -4.19
CA GLY A 195 6.28 25.72 -5.01
C GLY A 195 6.80 25.58 -6.44
N ASN A 196 7.59 24.56 -6.79
CA ASN A 196 7.89 24.24 -8.20
C ASN A 196 6.65 23.82 -8.97
N VAL A 197 5.57 23.49 -8.28
CA VAL A 197 4.24 23.33 -8.90
C VAL A 197 3.74 24.65 -9.53
N LEU A 198 4.22 25.81 -9.09
CA LEU A 198 3.76 27.13 -9.60
C LEU A 198 4.68 27.78 -10.61
N ASN A 199 5.98 27.49 -10.62
CA ASN A 199 6.95 28.23 -11.44
C ASN A 199 7.36 27.56 -12.78
N THR A 200 7.01 26.30 -12.98
CA THR A 200 7.22 25.59 -14.26
C THR A 200 5.91 25.43 -15.02
N THR A 201 5.28 26.55 -15.37
CA THR A 201 3.94 26.60 -15.98
C THR A 201 3.77 25.69 -17.20
N PHE A 202 4.81 25.43 -17.95
CA PHE A 202 4.74 24.57 -19.16
C PHE A 202 5.03 23.10 -18.86
N THR A 203 6.03 22.80 -18.02
CA THR A 203 6.37 21.41 -17.63
C THR A 203 5.35 20.86 -16.64
N VAL A 204 4.82 21.72 -15.77
CA VAL A 204 3.75 21.38 -14.82
C VAL A 204 2.41 21.22 -15.54
N ALA A 205 2.07 22.11 -16.49
CA ALA A 205 0.85 21.96 -17.28
C ALA A 205 0.83 20.63 -18.06
N SER A 206 1.93 20.24 -18.67
CA SER A 206 2.04 18.94 -19.34
C SER A 206 2.07 17.77 -18.35
N GLY A 207 2.73 17.92 -17.20
CA GLY A 207 2.76 16.91 -16.14
C GLY A 207 1.38 16.74 -15.45
N ILE A 208 0.69 17.84 -15.17
CA ILE A 208 -0.69 17.83 -14.66
C ILE A 208 -1.63 17.24 -15.70
N PHE A 209 -1.54 17.65 -16.95
CA PHE A 209 -2.37 17.13 -18.03
C PHE A 209 -2.16 15.62 -18.19
N ASN A 210 -0.91 15.16 -18.28
CA ASN A 210 -0.59 13.74 -18.34
C ASN A 210 -1.04 12.99 -17.06
N GLY A 211 -0.88 13.60 -15.90
CA GLY A 211 -1.37 13.05 -14.62
C GLY A 211 -2.88 12.95 -14.57
N ILE A 212 -3.61 13.96 -15.06
CA ILE A 212 -5.08 13.97 -15.16
C ILE A 212 -5.54 12.91 -16.16
N VAL A 213 -4.93 12.86 -17.35
CA VAL A 213 -5.27 11.86 -18.37
C VAL A 213 -5.00 10.44 -17.87
N THR A 214 -3.83 10.20 -17.28
CA THR A 214 -3.47 8.91 -16.68
C THR A 214 -4.41 8.54 -15.54
N GLY A 215 -4.71 9.49 -14.66
CA GLY A 215 -5.63 9.29 -13.54
C GLY A 215 -7.06 9.02 -14.01
N PHE A 216 -7.54 9.78 -14.98
CA PHE A 216 -8.85 9.57 -15.60
C PHE A 216 -8.95 8.18 -16.25
N LEU A 217 -7.97 7.81 -17.07
CA LEU A 217 -7.92 6.48 -17.69
C LEU A 217 -7.85 5.37 -16.64
N ALA A 218 -7.07 5.57 -15.57
CA ALA A 218 -6.99 4.62 -14.46
C ALA A 218 -8.34 4.44 -13.74
N ILE A 219 -9.06 5.54 -13.48
CA ILE A 219 -10.40 5.49 -12.86
C ILE A 219 -11.39 4.79 -13.79
N VAL A 220 -11.42 5.15 -15.06
CA VAL A 220 -12.31 4.54 -16.07
C VAL A 220 -11.99 3.04 -16.18
N PHE A 221 -10.72 2.67 -16.26
CA PHE A 221 -10.32 1.27 -16.31
C PHE A 221 -10.69 0.50 -15.05
N SER A 222 -10.49 1.10 -13.87
CA SER A 222 -10.92 0.55 -12.59
C SER A 222 -12.42 0.28 -12.57
N PHE A 223 -13.21 1.23 -13.05
CA PHE A 223 -14.66 1.08 -13.17
C PHE A 223 -15.04 -0.10 -14.08
N TYR A 224 -14.46 -0.17 -15.29
CA TYR A 224 -14.69 -1.28 -16.22
C TYR A 224 -14.26 -2.62 -15.64
N LEU A 225 -13.12 -2.67 -14.96
CA LEU A 225 -12.62 -3.89 -14.34
C LEU A 225 -13.57 -4.40 -13.25
N LEU A 226 -14.05 -3.50 -12.36
CA LEU A 226 -14.97 -3.85 -11.28
C LEU A 226 -16.35 -4.28 -11.78
N MET A 227 -16.87 -3.60 -12.80
CA MET A 227 -18.15 -3.96 -13.43
C MET A 227 -18.10 -5.32 -14.12
N ASN A 228 -16.97 -5.64 -14.76
CA ASN A 228 -16.83 -6.84 -15.59
C ASN A 228 -15.97 -7.93 -14.94
N LYS A 229 -15.62 -7.82 -13.65
CA LYS A 229 -14.69 -8.74 -12.96
C LYS A 229 -15.06 -10.22 -13.09
N GLU A 230 -16.36 -10.55 -13.08
CA GLU A 230 -16.81 -11.94 -13.22
C GLU A 230 -16.74 -12.42 -14.66
N LYS A 231 -17.11 -11.55 -15.62
CA LYS A 231 -16.99 -11.88 -17.05
C LYS A 231 -15.54 -12.08 -17.44
N LEU A 232 -14.66 -11.17 -17.01
CA LEU A 232 -13.21 -11.31 -17.22
C LEU A 232 -12.66 -12.56 -16.57
N GLY A 233 -13.05 -12.85 -15.32
CA GLY A 233 -12.65 -14.05 -14.63
C GLY A 233 -13.15 -15.34 -15.34
N SER A 234 -14.37 -15.34 -15.90
CA SER A 234 -14.89 -16.45 -16.68
C SER A 234 -14.15 -16.62 -18.01
N GLN A 235 -13.88 -15.51 -18.71
CA GLN A 235 -13.11 -15.53 -19.96
C GLN A 235 -11.68 -16.03 -19.75
N THR A 236 -11.01 -15.58 -18.68
CA THR A 236 -9.68 -16.05 -18.31
C THR A 236 -9.69 -17.57 -18.03
N LYS A 237 -10.69 -18.07 -17.30
CA LYS A 237 -10.84 -19.50 -17.06
C LYS A 237 -11.05 -20.26 -18.36
N GLN A 238 -11.96 -19.78 -19.23
CA GLN A 238 -12.21 -20.41 -20.52
C GLN A 238 -10.94 -20.50 -21.37
N LEU A 239 -10.14 -19.41 -21.39
CA LEU A 239 -8.87 -19.39 -22.11
C LEU A 239 -7.88 -20.42 -21.54
N LEU A 240 -7.77 -20.51 -20.21
CA LEU A 240 -6.88 -21.47 -19.55
C LEU A 240 -7.27 -22.92 -19.87
N TYR A 241 -8.57 -23.24 -19.81
CA TYR A 241 -9.05 -24.59 -20.14
C TYR A 241 -8.96 -24.90 -21.64
N ALA A 242 -9.01 -23.89 -22.52
CA ALA A 242 -8.84 -24.08 -23.95
C ALA A 242 -7.38 -24.35 -24.35
N LEU A 243 -6.41 -23.70 -23.66
CA LEU A 243 -5.00 -23.78 -24.02
C LEU A 243 -4.21 -24.84 -23.24
N LEU A 244 -4.67 -25.24 -22.06
CA LEU A 244 -3.96 -26.13 -21.15
C LEU A 244 -4.76 -27.39 -20.87
N LYS A 245 -4.04 -28.46 -20.51
CA LYS A 245 -4.68 -29.69 -19.99
C LYS A 245 -5.39 -29.38 -18.67
N GLU A 246 -6.53 -29.98 -18.43
CA GLU A 246 -7.42 -29.75 -17.28
C GLU A 246 -6.67 -29.63 -15.92
N PRO A 247 -5.76 -30.56 -15.51
CA PRO A 247 -5.11 -30.47 -14.22
C PRO A 247 -4.19 -29.23 -14.08
N HIS A 248 -3.60 -28.76 -15.20
CA HIS A 248 -2.77 -27.54 -15.21
C HIS A 248 -3.65 -26.29 -15.17
N ALA A 249 -4.79 -26.30 -15.88
CA ALA A 249 -5.76 -25.23 -15.85
C ALA A 249 -6.36 -25.06 -14.43
N ASP A 250 -6.76 -26.16 -13.78
CA ASP A 250 -7.24 -26.17 -12.39
C ASP A 250 -6.22 -25.61 -11.41
N TYR A 251 -4.96 -26.02 -11.56
CA TYR A 251 -3.87 -25.50 -10.73
C TYR A 251 -3.73 -23.98 -10.89
N LEU A 252 -3.69 -23.46 -12.11
CA LEU A 252 -3.57 -22.03 -12.37
C LEU A 252 -4.77 -21.23 -11.87
N VAL A 253 -5.98 -21.76 -12.04
CA VAL A 253 -7.21 -21.16 -11.51
C VAL A 253 -7.15 -21.10 -9.98
N ARG A 254 -6.69 -22.15 -9.32
CA ARG A 254 -6.50 -22.20 -7.86
C ARG A 254 -5.46 -21.15 -7.40
N VAL A 255 -4.32 -21.07 -8.09
CA VAL A 255 -3.27 -20.07 -7.80
C VAL A 255 -3.83 -18.65 -7.96
N GLY A 256 -4.55 -18.37 -9.05
CA GLY A 256 -5.15 -17.06 -9.29
C GLY A 256 -6.18 -16.67 -8.22
N GLN A 257 -7.01 -17.62 -7.78
CA GLN A 257 -7.96 -17.39 -6.69
C GLN A 257 -7.25 -17.12 -5.35
N MET A 258 -6.19 -17.90 -5.05
CA MET A 258 -5.36 -17.71 -3.85
C MET A 258 -4.71 -16.34 -3.87
N THR A 259 -4.09 -15.94 -4.99
CA THR A 259 -3.46 -14.62 -5.18
C THR A 259 -4.49 -13.52 -4.94
N ASN A 260 -5.61 -13.55 -5.63
CA ASN A 260 -6.68 -12.55 -5.47
C ASN A 260 -7.15 -12.45 -4.00
N ARG A 261 -7.32 -13.57 -3.32
CA ARG A 261 -7.73 -13.59 -1.91
C ARG A 261 -6.66 -13.00 -0.98
N THR A 262 -5.39 -13.35 -1.20
CA THR A 262 -4.26 -12.87 -0.39
C THR A 262 -4.07 -11.36 -0.57
N PHE A 263 -4.04 -10.88 -1.81
CA PHE A 263 -3.93 -9.45 -2.11
C PHE A 263 -5.11 -8.65 -1.53
N SER A 264 -6.35 -9.11 -1.76
CA SER A 264 -7.55 -8.44 -1.27
C SER A 264 -7.57 -8.33 0.25
N LYS A 265 -7.19 -9.39 0.95
CA LYS A 265 -7.14 -9.39 2.42
C LYS A 265 -6.03 -8.49 2.96
N PHE A 266 -4.84 -8.55 2.35
CA PHE A 266 -3.70 -7.74 2.76
C PHE A 266 -3.98 -6.25 2.58
N LEU A 267 -4.40 -5.84 1.37
CA LEU A 267 -4.69 -4.42 1.10
C LEU A 267 -5.85 -3.90 1.96
N SER A 268 -6.90 -4.73 2.15
CA SER A 268 -7.99 -4.36 3.06
C SER A 268 -7.50 -4.16 4.48
N GLY A 269 -6.68 -5.09 4.98
CA GLY A 269 -6.09 -5.01 6.32
C GLY A 269 -5.25 -3.75 6.48
N GLN A 270 -4.37 -3.46 5.52
CA GLN A 270 -3.48 -2.31 5.53
C GLN A 270 -4.23 -0.97 5.53
N CYS A 271 -5.30 -0.86 4.72
CA CYS A 271 -6.14 0.34 4.72
C CYS A 271 -6.88 0.53 6.06
N VAL A 272 -7.41 -0.54 6.63
CA VAL A 272 -8.11 -0.49 7.93
C VAL A 272 -7.12 -0.15 9.04
N GLU A 273 -5.94 -0.73 9.04
CA GLU A 273 -4.86 -0.43 10.00
C GLU A 273 -4.46 1.04 9.95
N ALA A 274 -4.22 1.59 8.75
CA ALA A 274 -3.87 2.99 8.57
C ALA A 274 -4.93 3.94 9.16
N VAL A 275 -6.22 3.65 8.95
CA VAL A 275 -7.32 4.44 9.52
C VAL A 275 -7.36 4.32 11.05
N ILE A 276 -7.18 3.11 11.59
CA ILE A 276 -7.16 2.89 13.05
C ILE A 276 -5.98 3.64 13.68
N LEU A 277 -4.78 3.55 13.10
CA LEU A 277 -3.59 4.25 13.59
C LEU A 277 -3.77 5.77 13.52
N ALA A 278 -4.26 6.31 12.39
CA ALA A 278 -4.55 7.73 12.27
C ALA A 278 -5.47 8.22 13.38
N THR A 279 -6.57 7.50 13.60
CA THR A 279 -7.55 7.86 14.63
C THR A 279 -6.95 7.75 16.04
N LEU A 280 -6.21 6.67 16.30
CA LEU A 280 -5.60 6.41 17.61
C LEU A 280 -4.56 7.50 17.96
N PHE A 281 -3.66 7.83 17.02
CA PHE A 281 -2.67 8.89 17.22
C PHE A 281 -3.33 10.26 17.33
N PHE A 282 -4.30 10.57 16.46
CA PHE A 282 -5.00 11.83 16.51
C PHE A 282 -5.71 12.05 17.85
N VAL A 283 -6.46 11.07 18.31
CA VAL A 283 -7.21 11.15 19.59
C VAL A 283 -6.24 11.26 20.76
N SER A 284 -5.22 10.40 20.82
CA SER A 284 -4.25 10.41 21.92
C SER A 284 -3.46 11.71 21.98
N MET A 285 -2.97 12.20 20.84
CA MET A 285 -2.23 13.47 20.76
C MET A 285 -3.10 14.68 21.09
N SER A 286 -4.38 14.67 20.66
CA SER A 286 -5.33 15.74 20.94
C SER A 286 -5.69 15.79 22.43
N ILE A 287 -5.92 14.65 23.08
CA ILE A 287 -6.18 14.56 24.52
C ILE A 287 -4.98 15.07 25.31
N LEU A 288 -3.78 14.69 24.93
CA LEU A 288 -2.53 15.10 25.59
C LEU A 288 -2.04 16.49 25.14
N ARG A 289 -2.79 17.18 24.27
CA ARG A 289 -2.50 18.53 23.75
C ARG A 289 -1.12 18.65 23.10
N PHE A 290 -0.71 17.63 22.34
CA PHE A 290 0.49 17.72 21.52
C PHE A 290 0.30 18.70 20.35
N PRO A 291 1.34 19.47 19.98
CA PRO A 291 1.28 20.27 18.77
C PRO A 291 1.24 19.40 17.51
N TYR A 292 0.68 19.94 16.45
CA TYR A 292 0.61 19.28 15.11
C TYR A 292 -0.09 17.90 15.10
N ALA A 293 -1.02 17.66 16.04
CA ALA A 293 -1.68 16.35 16.17
C ALA A 293 -2.31 15.86 14.87
N MET A 294 -2.99 16.74 14.13
CA MET A 294 -3.63 16.40 12.84
C MET A 294 -2.60 16.03 11.77
N ILE A 295 -1.56 16.84 11.61
CA ILE A 295 -0.51 16.63 10.59
C ILE A 295 0.22 15.31 10.87
N ILE A 296 0.65 15.10 12.12
CA ILE A 296 1.43 13.93 12.52
C ILE A 296 0.60 12.66 12.41
N SER A 297 -0.66 12.67 12.87
CA SER A 297 -1.54 11.50 12.76
C SER A 297 -1.85 11.15 11.30
N THR A 298 -2.05 12.16 10.46
CA THR A 298 -2.23 11.96 9.01
C THR A 298 -0.96 11.44 8.36
N LEU A 299 0.20 12.00 8.70
CA LEU A 299 1.49 11.51 8.21
C LEU A 299 1.70 10.04 8.60
N ILE A 300 1.43 9.68 9.87
CA ILE A 300 1.51 8.30 10.33
C ILE A 300 0.55 7.39 9.55
N ALA A 301 -0.66 7.84 9.24
CA ALA A 301 -1.61 7.07 8.43
C ALA A 301 -1.07 6.76 7.03
N PHE A 302 -0.48 7.75 6.36
CA PHE A 302 0.11 7.56 5.03
C PHE A 302 1.38 6.70 5.09
N THR A 303 2.25 6.97 6.05
CA THR A 303 3.50 6.21 6.18
C THR A 303 3.23 4.78 6.64
N ALA A 304 2.23 4.53 7.49
CA ALA A 304 1.82 3.20 7.94
C ALA A 304 1.39 2.27 6.79
N LEU A 305 1.05 2.81 5.61
CA LEU A 305 0.88 1.99 4.41
C LEU A 305 2.17 1.25 4.01
N ILE A 306 3.33 1.69 4.48
CA ILE A 306 4.61 1.00 4.34
C ILE A 306 4.77 0.05 5.54
N PRO A 307 4.57 -1.26 5.37
CA PRO A 307 4.61 -2.18 6.50
C PRO A 307 5.96 -2.15 7.23
N ILE A 308 5.93 -2.25 8.55
CA ILE A 308 7.07 -2.24 9.48
C ILE A 308 7.71 -0.85 9.60
N PHE A 309 8.10 -0.21 8.50
CA PHE A 309 8.87 1.05 8.53
C PHE A 309 7.98 2.30 8.62
N GLY A 310 6.74 2.21 8.16
CA GLY A 310 5.89 3.38 8.00
C GLY A 310 5.64 4.15 9.28
N ALA A 311 5.25 3.47 10.33
CA ALA A 311 4.98 4.10 11.63
C ALA A 311 6.25 4.76 12.21
N PHE A 312 7.42 4.11 12.07
CA PHE A 312 8.70 4.68 12.53
C PHE A 312 9.10 5.92 11.75
N ILE A 313 8.90 5.94 10.43
CA ILE A 313 9.13 7.15 9.62
C ILE A 313 8.22 8.29 10.11
N GLY A 314 6.94 8.00 10.33
CA GLY A 314 6.00 8.96 10.90
C GLY A 314 6.40 9.45 12.29
N CYS A 315 6.95 8.55 13.13
CA CYS A 315 7.47 8.90 14.44
C CYS A 315 8.67 9.86 14.36
N VAL A 316 9.67 9.53 13.54
CA VAL A 316 10.87 10.37 13.40
C VAL A 316 10.51 11.78 12.92
N ILE A 317 9.67 11.87 11.88
CA ILE A 317 9.24 13.18 11.38
C ILE A 317 8.35 13.88 12.41
N GLY A 318 7.42 13.17 13.05
CA GLY A 318 6.56 13.75 14.09
C GLY A 318 7.33 14.25 15.31
N ALA A 319 8.27 13.44 15.81
CA ALA A 319 9.15 13.82 16.91
C ALA A 319 9.98 15.07 16.57
N PHE A 320 10.52 15.13 15.34
CA PHE A 320 11.26 16.30 14.87
C PHE A 320 10.38 17.56 14.81
N LEU A 321 9.14 17.43 14.27
CA LEU A 321 8.22 18.58 14.23
C LEU A 321 7.84 19.08 15.62
N ILE A 322 7.64 18.18 16.58
CA ILE A 322 7.35 18.58 17.97
C ILE A 322 8.58 19.14 18.65
N LEU A 323 9.78 18.61 18.36
CA LEU A 323 11.05 19.11 18.88
C LEU A 323 11.28 20.57 18.51
N LEU A 324 10.86 21.01 17.32
CA LEU A 324 10.93 22.41 16.91
C LEU A 324 10.06 23.37 17.78
N VAL A 325 9.20 22.83 18.63
CA VAL A 325 8.33 23.61 19.53
C VAL A 325 8.77 23.45 20.98
N ASP A 326 8.95 22.20 21.41
CA ASP A 326 9.20 21.84 22.81
C ASP A 326 9.89 20.48 22.91
N PRO A 327 11.14 20.41 23.42
CA PRO A 327 11.89 19.15 23.51
C PRO A 327 11.27 18.17 24.51
N VAL A 328 10.68 18.67 25.61
CA VAL A 328 10.06 17.82 26.63
C VAL A 328 8.82 17.13 26.03
N ARG A 329 8.03 17.87 25.26
CA ARG A 329 6.89 17.29 24.55
C ARG A 329 7.35 16.31 23.47
N ALA A 330 8.44 16.57 22.76
CA ALA A 330 8.99 15.62 21.79
C ALA A 330 9.37 14.28 22.45
N PHE A 331 10.02 14.34 23.62
CA PHE A 331 10.31 13.14 24.41
C PHE A 331 9.03 12.36 24.78
N TRP A 332 8.02 13.05 25.31
CA TRP A 332 6.74 12.42 25.67
C TRP A 332 5.97 11.89 24.46
N PHE A 333 6.13 12.51 23.30
CA PHE A 333 5.56 11.97 22.06
C PHE A 333 6.21 10.64 21.67
N VAL A 334 7.55 10.52 21.79
CA VAL A 334 8.23 9.25 21.52
C VAL A 334 7.76 8.17 22.50
N VAL A 335 7.58 8.50 23.78
CA VAL A 335 7.02 7.56 24.78
C VAL A 335 5.60 7.15 24.41
N LEU A 336 4.74 8.11 24.03
CA LEU A 336 3.39 7.82 23.54
C LEU A 336 3.43 6.93 22.31
N PHE A 337 4.31 7.24 21.35
CA PHE A 337 4.47 6.44 20.14
C PHE A 337 4.84 5.00 20.47
N LEU A 338 5.84 4.77 21.32
CA LEU A 338 6.25 3.42 21.70
C LEU A 338 5.12 2.66 22.39
N PHE A 339 4.33 3.32 23.24
CA PHE A 339 3.16 2.73 23.87
C PHE A 339 2.09 2.34 22.85
N LEU A 340 1.74 3.24 21.92
CA LEU A 340 0.76 2.97 20.86
C LEU A 340 1.25 1.91 19.89
N GLN A 341 2.56 1.88 19.58
CA GLN A 341 3.17 0.87 18.73
C GLN A 341 3.11 -0.52 19.37
N GLN A 342 3.32 -0.61 20.69
CA GLN A 342 3.17 -1.86 21.40
C GLN A 342 1.71 -2.34 21.40
N PHE A 343 0.76 -1.41 21.52
CA PHE A 343 -0.67 -1.72 21.43
C PHE A 343 -1.05 -2.16 20.01
N GLU A 344 -0.53 -1.49 18.98
CA GLU A 344 -0.72 -1.85 17.58
C GLU A 344 -0.18 -3.25 17.30
N GLY A 345 1.08 -3.53 17.64
CA GLY A 345 1.73 -4.81 17.34
C GLY A 345 1.11 -6.02 18.03
N ASN A 346 0.61 -5.84 19.26
CA ASN A 346 0.05 -6.96 20.04
C ASN A 346 -1.47 -7.14 19.86
N ILE A 347 -2.20 -6.09 19.52
CA ILE A 347 -3.67 -6.13 19.52
C ILE A 347 -4.24 -5.86 18.14
N ILE A 348 -3.84 -4.76 17.47
CA ILE A 348 -4.43 -4.32 16.22
C ILE A 348 -3.91 -5.16 15.07
N TYR A 349 -2.59 -5.22 14.88
CA TYR A 349 -1.95 -5.91 13.76
C TYR A 349 -2.38 -7.38 13.64
N PRO A 350 -2.37 -8.22 14.70
CA PRO A 350 -2.79 -9.62 14.61
C PRO A 350 -4.25 -9.79 14.18
N ARG A 351 -5.13 -8.87 14.60
CA ARG A 351 -6.55 -8.93 14.26
C ARG A 351 -6.89 -8.40 12.88
N VAL A 352 -6.18 -7.38 12.41
CA VAL A 352 -6.48 -6.68 11.16
C VAL A 352 -5.71 -7.26 9.99
N VAL A 353 -4.41 -7.45 10.13
CA VAL A 353 -3.49 -7.86 9.05
C VAL A 353 -2.95 -9.28 9.25
N GLY A 354 -2.63 -9.67 10.47
CA GLY A 354 -1.78 -10.82 10.81
C GLY A 354 -2.23 -12.18 10.25
N SER A 355 -3.54 -12.45 10.15
CA SER A 355 -4.04 -13.72 9.57
C SER A 355 -4.05 -13.73 8.04
N SER A 356 -3.80 -12.60 7.40
CA SER A 356 -4.02 -12.40 5.97
C SER A 356 -2.83 -12.79 5.12
N VAL A 357 -1.61 -12.67 5.65
CA VAL A 357 -0.37 -12.85 4.89
C VAL A 357 0.22 -14.25 5.10
N GLY A 358 0.20 -14.77 6.33
CA GLY A 358 0.75 -16.10 6.65
C GLY A 358 2.23 -16.27 6.29
N LEU A 359 2.97 -15.16 6.19
CA LEU A 359 4.38 -15.11 5.84
C LEU A 359 5.20 -14.88 7.11
N PRO A 360 6.26 -15.66 7.40
CA PRO A 360 7.17 -15.37 8.50
C PRO A 360 7.80 -13.98 8.37
N SER A 361 8.02 -13.28 9.49
CA SER A 361 8.51 -11.90 9.53
C SER A 361 9.80 -11.65 8.75
N MET A 362 10.72 -12.64 8.75
CA MET A 362 11.93 -12.56 7.94
C MET A 362 11.64 -12.40 6.43
N TRP A 363 10.68 -13.14 5.91
CA TRP A 363 10.29 -13.05 4.50
C TRP A 363 9.51 -11.77 4.19
N VAL A 364 8.81 -11.20 5.19
CA VAL A 364 8.19 -9.87 5.05
C VAL A 364 9.28 -8.82 4.87
N LEU A 365 10.36 -8.87 5.67
CA LEU A 365 11.48 -7.96 5.52
C LEU A 365 12.13 -8.07 4.12
N VAL A 366 12.37 -9.30 3.64
CA VAL A 366 12.89 -9.53 2.29
C VAL A 366 11.97 -8.95 1.22
N ALA A 367 10.66 -9.19 1.35
CA ALA A 367 9.67 -8.68 0.39
C ALA A 367 9.63 -7.14 0.37
N VAL A 368 9.70 -6.50 1.54
CA VAL A 368 9.73 -5.02 1.65
C VAL A 368 11.00 -4.45 1.05
N THR A 369 12.16 -5.05 1.35
CA THR A 369 13.45 -4.57 0.83
C THR A 369 13.53 -4.69 -0.69
N LEU A 370 13.17 -5.85 -1.25
CA LEU A 370 13.16 -6.06 -2.69
C LEU A 370 12.09 -5.21 -3.38
N GLY A 371 10.88 -5.15 -2.82
CA GLY A 371 9.82 -4.34 -3.37
C GLY A 371 10.17 -2.85 -3.37
N GLY A 372 10.76 -2.38 -2.26
CA GLY A 372 11.19 -1.00 -2.10
C GLY A 372 12.27 -0.59 -3.11
N SER A 373 13.25 -1.44 -3.35
CA SER A 373 14.33 -1.19 -4.31
C SER A 373 13.86 -1.19 -5.77
N MET A 374 12.83 -1.98 -6.12
CA MET A 374 12.37 -2.12 -7.50
C MET A 374 11.28 -1.12 -7.90
N MET A 375 10.32 -0.85 -7.01
CA MET A 375 9.13 -0.04 -7.33
C MET A 375 8.76 0.95 -6.20
N GLY A 376 9.66 1.21 -5.27
CA GLY A 376 9.40 2.10 -4.13
C GLY A 376 8.25 1.61 -3.23
N VAL A 377 7.45 2.52 -2.72
CA VAL A 377 6.34 2.22 -1.79
C VAL A 377 5.31 1.26 -2.41
N LEU A 378 4.98 1.43 -3.69
CA LEU A 378 4.06 0.52 -4.40
C LEU A 378 4.64 -0.90 -4.47
N GLY A 379 5.95 -1.03 -4.66
CA GLY A 379 6.63 -2.32 -4.64
C GLY A 379 6.51 -3.01 -3.28
N MET A 380 6.70 -2.29 -2.17
CA MET A 380 6.55 -2.85 -0.83
C MET A 380 5.14 -3.45 -0.63
N LEU A 381 4.11 -2.73 -1.06
CA LEU A 381 2.71 -3.19 -0.95
C LEU A 381 2.39 -4.41 -1.84
N VAL A 382 3.03 -4.53 -3.01
CA VAL A 382 2.77 -5.62 -3.95
C VAL A 382 3.59 -6.86 -3.61
N TYR A 383 4.85 -6.69 -3.21
CA TYR A 383 5.76 -7.82 -2.99
C TYR A 383 5.40 -8.64 -1.76
N ILE A 384 4.86 -8.04 -0.69
CA ILE A 384 4.45 -8.79 0.51
C ILE A 384 3.41 -9.86 0.16
N PRO A 385 2.24 -9.56 -0.43
CA PRO A 385 1.28 -10.58 -0.80
C PRO A 385 1.80 -11.51 -1.90
N MET A 386 2.66 -11.04 -2.79
CA MET A 386 3.30 -11.87 -3.82
C MET A 386 4.21 -12.94 -3.17
N PHE A 387 5.07 -12.54 -2.24
CA PHE A 387 5.91 -13.48 -1.48
C PHE A 387 5.08 -14.42 -0.61
N SER A 388 3.97 -13.96 -0.05
CA SER A 388 3.03 -14.80 0.69
C SER A 388 2.46 -15.93 -0.18
N VAL A 389 2.04 -15.61 -1.40
CA VAL A 389 1.55 -16.60 -2.35
C VAL A 389 2.69 -17.56 -2.75
N LEU A 390 3.86 -17.04 -3.09
CA LEU A 390 5.03 -17.83 -3.48
C LEU A 390 5.46 -18.79 -2.35
N TYR A 391 5.58 -18.30 -1.14
CA TYR A 391 5.91 -19.09 0.05
C TYR A 391 4.91 -20.23 0.26
N ARG A 392 3.62 -19.94 0.12
CA ARG A 392 2.55 -20.94 0.25
C ARG A 392 2.64 -22.00 -0.85
N LEU A 393 2.88 -21.61 -2.10
CA LEU A 393 3.03 -22.54 -3.22
C LEU A 393 4.25 -23.46 -3.04
N ILE A 394 5.39 -22.89 -2.61
CA ILE A 394 6.60 -23.66 -2.30
C ILE A 394 6.33 -24.65 -1.16
N ARG A 395 5.68 -24.20 -0.10
CA ARG A 395 5.35 -25.04 1.05
C ARG A 395 4.41 -26.19 0.66
N GLU A 396 3.38 -25.93 -0.15
CA GLU A 396 2.48 -26.94 -0.68
C GLU A 396 3.25 -27.95 -1.54
N ALA A 397 4.07 -27.49 -2.49
CA ALA A 397 4.87 -28.35 -3.36
C ALA A 397 5.88 -29.24 -2.59
N VAL A 398 6.54 -28.67 -1.58
CA VAL A 398 7.47 -29.41 -0.69
C VAL A 398 6.70 -30.46 0.10
N SER A 399 5.57 -30.08 0.71
CA SER A 399 4.75 -31.01 1.50
C SER A 399 4.26 -32.20 0.66
N ASP A 400 3.80 -31.94 -0.57
CA ASP A 400 3.31 -32.98 -1.47
C ASP A 400 4.45 -33.93 -1.92
N ARG A 401 5.64 -33.37 -2.18
CA ARG A 401 6.82 -34.20 -2.52
C ARG A 401 7.31 -35.05 -1.35
N LEU A 402 7.30 -34.52 -0.12
CA LEU A 402 7.67 -35.26 1.09
C LEU A 402 6.68 -36.42 1.35
N LYS A 403 5.38 -36.18 1.16
CA LYS A 403 4.36 -37.24 1.25
C LYS A 403 4.56 -38.32 0.19
N THR A 404 4.81 -37.94 -1.06
CA THR A 404 5.06 -38.89 -2.16
C THR A 404 6.32 -39.73 -1.91
N LYS A 405 7.36 -39.13 -1.31
CA LYS A 405 8.60 -39.83 -0.94
C LYS A 405 8.52 -40.57 0.40
N GLN A 406 7.39 -40.53 1.09
CA GLN A 406 7.18 -41.14 2.42
C GLN A 406 8.29 -40.82 3.44
N VAL A 407 8.84 -39.60 3.39
CA VAL A 407 9.90 -39.18 4.31
C VAL A 407 9.31 -39.03 5.73
N PRO A 408 9.88 -39.74 6.75
CA PRO A 408 9.42 -39.63 8.14
C PRO A 408 9.50 -38.18 8.65
N VAL A 409 8.46 -37.73 9.37
CA VAL A 409 8.36 -36.36 9.89
C VAL A 409 9.50 -36.00 10.84
N GLU A 410 10.03 -37.01 11.54
CA GLU A 410 11.17 -36.88 12.48
C GLU A 410 12.46 -36.39 11.83
N LYS A 411 12.64 -36.61 10.52
CA LYS A 411 13.85 -36.21 9.79
C LYS A 411 13.95 -34.71 9.46
N PHE A 412 12.85 -33.97 9.58
CA PHE A 412 12.79 -32.53 9.21
C PHE A 412 12.01 -31.67 10.20
N ARG A 413 11.59 -32.21 11.35
CA ARG A 413 11.13 -31.47 12.51
C ARG A 413 12.23 -31.53 13.57
N SER A 414 12.97 -30.44 13.73
CA SER A 414 13.81 -30.18 14.90
C SER A 414 12.96 -29.59 16.01
#